data_3941d37959127fb5dbaa92ab8b3dde35
#
_entry.id   3941d37959127fb5dbaa92ab8b3dde35
#
_cell.length_a   1.000
_cell.length_b   1.000
_cell.length_c   1.000
_cell.angle_alpha   90.00
_cell.angle_beta   90.00
_cell.angle_gamma   90.00
#
_symmetry.space_group_name_H-M   'P 1'
#
loop_
_entity.id
_entity.type
_entity.pdbx_description
1 polymer ?
#
loop_
_entity_poly.entity_id
_entity_poly.type
_entity_poly.pdbx_seq_one_letter_code
_entity_poly.pdbx_strand_id
1 'polypeptide(L)'
;MKIKNKSELIIAILIPIAVGTLSALFSGNMSLYSTINKPPVSPPGFIFPIVWSILYILMGISSYLVYESDHSEKRNALKTYALQLFFNFWWSIIFFRFSLYLFAFLWLLVMIVLIAIMIYRFYQINVLSAYLQIPYLLWCLFAAYLNFMIYTLN
;
A
#
# COMPACT_ATOMS: atom_id res chain seq x y z
N MET A 1 17.81 -2.40 14.98
CA MET A 1 16.47 -2.00 15.45
C MET A 1 16.31 -2.45 16.91
N LYS A 2 16.16 -1.52 17.85
CA LYS A 2 15.80 -1.85 19.25
C LYS A 2 14.27 -1.77 19.35
N ILE A 3 13.61 -2.88 19.63
CA ILE A 3 12.17 -2.92 19.88
C ILE A 3 11.96 -2.55 21.34
N LYS A 4 11.36 -1.38 21.59
CA LYS A 4 11.05 -0.90 22.96
C LYS A 4 9.78 -1.57 23.50
N ASN A 5 8.76 -1.72 22.65
CA ASN A 5 7.48 -2.31 23.05
C ASN A 5 6.97 -3.29 21.97
N LYS A 6 6.94 -4.59 22.33
CA LYS A 6 6.49 -5.64 21.41
C LYS A 6 5.00 -5.56 21.08
N SER A 7 4.16 -5.15 22.03
CA SER A 7 2.72 -5.02 21.81
C SER A 7 2.41 -3.92 20.80
N GLU A 8 3.08 -2.79 20.88
CA GLU A 8 2.91 -1.69 19.94
C GLU A 8 3.39 -2.05 18.53
N LEU A 9 4.48 -2.81 18.41
CA LEU A 9 4.94 -3.34 17.14
C LEU A 9 3.88 -4.26 16.49
N ILE A 10 3.31 -5.17 17.28
CA ILE A 10 2.26 -6.08 16.80
C ILE A 10 1.04 -5.28 16.32
N ILE A 11 0.59 -4.30 17.10
CA ILE A 11 -0.52 -3.42 16.71
C ILE A 11 -0.20 -2.67 15.42
N ALA A 12 1.00 -2.11 15.30
CA ALA A 12 1.43 -1.39 14.10
C ALA A 12 1.44 -2.28 12.84
N ILE A 13 1.77 -3.57 12.97
CA ILE A 13 1.71 -4.54 11.87
C ILE A 13 0.27 -4.94 11.56
N LEU A 14 -0.57 -5.13 12.58
CA LEU A 14 -1.96 -5.55 12.40
C LEU A 14 -2.81 -4.48 11.70
N ILE A 15 -2.52 -3.19 11.89
CA ILE A 15 -3.28 -2.09 11.27
C ILE A 15 -3.28 -2.20 9.73
N PRO A 16 -2.15 -2.19 9.03
CA PRO A 16 -2.17 -2.28 7.56
C PRO A 16 -2.67 -3.63 7.05
N ILE A 17 -2.43 -4.73 7.78
CA ILE A 17 -2.99 -6.04 7.44
C ILE A 17 -4.52 -6.01 7.53
N ALA A 18 -5.09 -5.43 8.57
CA ALA A 18 -6.54 -5.27 8.72
C ALA A 18 -7.13 -4.40 7.61
N VAL A 19 -6.49 -3.28 7.28
CA VAL A 19 -6.91 -2.40 6.17
C VAL A 19 -6.92 -3.16 4.85
N GLY A 20 -5.86 -3.89 4.52
CA GLY A 20 -5.76 -4.67 3.29
C GLY A 20 -6.76 -5.83 3.23
N THR A 21 -6.96 -6.55 4.33
CA THR A 21 -7.93 -7.64 4.42
C THR A 21 -9.35 -7.13 4.24
N LEU A 22 -9.73 -6.05 4.92
CA LEU A 22 -11.04 -5.42 4.77
C LEU A 22 -11.25 -4.90 3.35
N SER A 23 -10.23 -4.26 2.76
CA SER A 23 -10.28 -3.82 1.36
C SER A 23 -10.55 -4.99 0.41
N ALA A 24 -9.86 -6.12 0.57
CA ALA A 24 -10.08 -7.32 -0.24
C ALA A 24 -11.51 -7.88 -0.06
N LEU A 25 -12.03 -7.93 1.17
CA LEU A 25 -13.40 -8.37 1.44
C LEU A 25 -14.45 -7.47 0.78
N PHE A 26 -14.28 -6.15 0.86
CA PHE A 26 -15.20 -5.20 0.25
C PHE A 26 -15.05 -5.08 -1.27
N SER A 27 -13.90 -5.46 -1.82
CA SER A 27 -13.68 -5.52 -3.28
C SER A 27 -14.53 -6.59 -3.97
N GLY A 28 -14.94 -7.61 -3.25
CA GLY A 28 -15.88 -8.64 -3.71
C GLY A 28 -15.28 -9.58 -4.73
N ASN A 29 -15.34 -9.23 -6.01
CA ASN A 29 -14.99 -10.15 -7.09
C ASN A 29 -13.51 -10.12 -7.48
N MET A 30 -12.64 -10.69 -6.64
CA MET A 30 -11.21 -10.82 -6.96
C MET A 30 -10.95 -11.78 -8.15
N SER A 31 -11.89 -12.66 -8.46
CA SER A 31 -11.80 -13.55 -9.64
C SER A 31 -11.89 -12.80 -10.96
N LEU A 32 -12.35 -11.55 -10.97
CA LEU A 32 -12.36 -10.67 -12.13
C LEU A 32 -10.97 -10.60 -12.81
N TYR A 33 -9.90 -10.65 -12.03
CA TYR A 33 -8.54 -10.62 -12.56
C TYR A 33 -8.23 -11.79 -13.51
N SER A 34 -8.88 -12.94 -13.36
CA SER A 34 -8.68 -14.09 -14.26
C SER A 34 -9.36 -13.91 -15.62
N THR A 35 -10.38 -13.07 -15.71
CA THR A 35 -11.25 -12.92 -16.90
C THR A 35 -10.96 -11.68 -17.73
N ILE A 36 -10.39 -10.62 -17.14
CA ILE A 36 -10.06 -9.38 -17.87
C ILE A 36 -8.85 -9.53 -18.78
N ASN A 37 -8.81 -8.75 -19.85
CA ASN A 37 -7.65 -8.67 -20.73
C ASN A 37 -6.49 -7.98 -19.99
N LYS A 38 -5.31 -8.56 -20.05
CA LYS A 38 -4.11 -8.12 -19.31
C LYS A 38 -2.88 -8.12 -20.20
N PRO A 39 -1.87 -7.25 -19.91
CA PRO A 39 -0.59 -7.32 -20.59
C PRO A 39 0.14 -8.64 -20.27
N PRO A 40 1.03 -9.12 -21.17
CA PRO A 40 1.76 -10.38 -20.98
C PRO A 40 2.59 -10.47 -19.70
N VAL A 41 3.04 -9.33 -19.18
CA VAL A 41 3.85 -9.24 -17.94
C VAL A 41 3.03 -9.33 -16.66
N SER A 42 1.71 -9.52 -16.77
CA SER A 42 0.83 -9.61 -15.60
C SER A 42 1.15 -10.86 -14.77
N PRO A 43 1.40 -10.72 -13.47
CA PRO A 43 1.67 -11.86 -12.61
C PRO A 43 0.41 -12.70 -12.43
N PRO A 44 0.55 -14.01 -12.11
CA PRO A 44 -0.59 -14.84 -11.71
C PRO A 44 -1.30 -14.25 -10.47
N GLY A 45 -2.63 -14.42 -10.40
CA GLY A 45 -3.46 -13.82 -9.35
C GLY A 45 -3.03 -14.15 -7.91
N PHE A 46 -2.47 -15.33 -7.67
CA PHE A 46 -2.01 -15.75 -6.35
C PHE A 46 -0.79 -14.97 -5.83
N ILE A 47 -0.05 -14.29 -6.71
CA ILE A 47 1.11 -13.48 -6.33
C ILE A 47 0.67 -12.24 -5.52
N PHE A 48 -0.49 -11.65 -5.86
CA PHE A 48 -0.95 -10.42 -5.22
C PHE A 48 -1.12 -10.54 -3.70
N PRO A 49 -1.85 -11.51 -3.14
CA PRO A 49 -1.98 -11.64 -1.70
C PRO A 49 -0.64 -11.90 -0.98
N ILE A 50 0.28 -12.61 -1.62
CA ILE A 50 1.61 -12.85 -1.05
C ILE A 50 2.40 -11.54 -0.95
N VAL A 51 2.50 -10.80 -2.06
CA VAL A 51 3.23 -9.53 -2.10
C VAL A 51 2.61 -8.51 -1.15
N TRP A 52 1.29 -8.33 -1.19
CA TRP A 52 0.60 -7.39 -0.31
C TRP A 52 0.77 -7.74 1.18
N SER A 53 0.77 -9.01 1.55
CA SER A 53 1.01 -9.43 2.94
C SER A 53 2.41 -9.01 3.41
N ILE A 54 3.43 -9.21 2.57
CA ILE A 54 4.80 -8.78 2.86
C ILE A 54 4.86 -7.25 3.00
N LEU A 55 4.26 -6.52 2.06
CA LEU A 55 4.26 -5.06 2.07
C LEU A 55 3.56 -4.50 3.32
N TYR A 56 2.43 -5.06 3.74
CA TYR A 56 1.73 -4.62 4.95
C TYR A 56 2.56 -4.88 6.22
N ILE A 57 3.29 -5.99 6.30
CA ILE A 57 4.23 -6.23 7.41
C ILE A 57 5.33 -5.17 7.43
N LEU A 58 5.93 -4.88 6.27
CA LEU A 58 6.97 -3.85 6.16
C LEU A 58 6.43 -2.45 6.51
N MET A 59 5.21 -2.12 6.08
CA MET A 59 4.53 -0.87 6.47
C MET A 59 4.34 -0.76 7.98
N GLY A 60 3.91 -1.85 8.62
CA GLY A 60 3.71 -1.88 10.07
C GLY A 60 5.01 -1.66 10.83
N ILE A 61 6.08 -2.37 10.47
CA ILE A 61 7.41 -2.19 11.07
C ILE A 61 7.90 -0.76 10.86
N SER A 62 7.76 -0.23 9.64
CA SER A 62 8.15 1.12 9.29
C SER A 62 7.43 2.18 10.11
N SER A 63 6.10 2.09 10.22
CA SER A 63 5.30 3.03 11.00
C SER A 63 5.59 2.95 12.50
N TYR A 64 5.87 1.76 13.03
CA TYR A 64 6.31 1.57 14.41
C TYR A 64 7.61 2.33 14.70
N LEU A 65 8.61 2.24 13.81
CA LEU A 65 9.88 2.95 13.98
C LEU A 65 9.72 4.46 14.03
N VAL A 66 8.78 5.01 13.26
CA VAL A 66 8.44 6.44 13.33
C VAL A 66 7.69 6.78 14.61
N TYR A 67 6.74 5.95 15.01
CA TYR A 67 5.95 6.13 16.23
C TYR A 67 6.83 6.15 17.49
N GLU A 68 7.79 5.23 17.58
CA GLU A 68 8.73 5.09 18.68
C GLU A 68 9.78 6.22 18.77
N SER A 69 9.92 7.02 17.72
CA SER A 69 10.86 8.13 17.70
C SER A 69 10.40 9.28 18.60
N ASP A 70 11.35 10.08 19.10
CA ASP A 70 11.06 11.31 19.82
C ASP A 70 11.04 12.56 18.91
N HIS A 71 10.96 12.35 17.60
CA HIS A 71 11.00 13.42 16.61
C HIS A 71 9.70 14.24 16.61
N SER A 72 9.80 15.57 16.56
CA SER A 72 8.65 16.49 16.60
C SER A 72 7.66 16.27 15.43
N GLU A 73 8.16 15.92 14.25
CA GLU A 73 7.35 15.73 13.04
C GLU A 73 6.70 14.34 12.91
N LYS A 74 6.92 13.42 13.85
CA LYS A 74 6.37 12.06 13.77
C LYS A 74 4.85 12.03 13.57
N ARG A 75 4.12 12.95 14.20
CA ARG A 75 2.67 13.04 14.07
C ARG A 75 2.24 13.38 12.65
N ASN A 76 2.92 14.31 12.00
CA ASN A 76 2.63 14.69 10.61
C ASN A 76 2.99 13.57 9.63
N ALA A 77 4.10 12.88 9.87
CA ALA A 77 4.50 11.72 9.08
C ALA A 77 3.49 10.57 9.18
N LEU A 78 3.01 10.26 10.39
CA LEU A 78 1.99 9.21 10.61
C LEU A 78 0.61 9.59 10.05
N LYS A 79 0.26 10.89 10.00
CA LYS A 79 -0.95 11.35 9.29
C LYS A 79 -0.86 11.05 7.78
N THR A 80 0.31 11.29 7.17
CA THR A 80 0.53 10.96 5.75
C THR A 80 0.45 9.45 5.52
N TYR A 81 0.98 8.66 6.44
CA TYR A 81 0.85 7.20 6.43
C TYR A 81 -0.61 6.75 6.51
N ALA A 82 -1.40 7.30 7.41
CA ALA A 82 -2.82 7.00 7.51
C ALA A 82 -3.59 7.39 6.25
N LEU A 83 -3.26 8.55 5.65
CA LEU A 83 -3.90 9.01 4.42
C LEU A 83 -3.59 8.08 3.24
N GLN A 84 -2.35 7.64 3.06
CA GLN A 84 -2.02 6.69 2.00
C GLN A 84 -2.67 5.31 2.23
N LEU A 85 -2.85 4.86 3.49
CA LEU A 85 -3.62 3.64 3.79
C LEU A 85 -5.10 3.78 3.39
N PHE A 86 -5.69 4.94 3.59
CA PHE A 86 -7.04 5.25 3.12
C PHE A 86 -7.15 5.12 1.59
N PHE A 87 -6.20 5.68 0.86
CA PHE A 87 -6.14 5.54 -0.60
C PHE A 87 -5.92 4.09 -1.04
N ASN A 88 -5.06 3.35 -0.33
CA ASN A 88 -4.82 1.93 -0.57
C ASN A 88 -6.10 1.09 -0.38
N PHE A 89 -6.85 1.35 0.69
CA PHE A 89 -8.11 0.68 0.96
C PHE A 89 -9.11 0.81 -0.21
N TRP A 90 -9.30 2.02 -0.71
CA TRP A 90 -10.29 2.29 -1.75
C TRP A 90 -9.86 1.87 -3.14
N TRP A 91 -8.56 1.87 -3.45
CA TRP A 91 -8.10 1.50 -4.79
C TRP A 91 -8.61 0.13 -5.24
N SER A 92 -8.50 -0.87 -4.41
CA SER A 92 -8.92 -2.24 -4.71
C SER A 92 -10.45 -2.33 -4.95
N ILE A 93 -11.23 -1.59 -4.17
CA ILE A 93 -12.69 -1.53 -4.32
C ILE A 93 -13.05 -0.85 -5.64
N ILE A 94 -12.42 0.27 -5.96
CA ILE A 94 -12.65 1.01 -7.21
C ILE A 94 -12.31 0.12 -8.41
N PHE A 95 -11.20 -0.61 -8.35
CA PHE A 95 -10.72 -1.45 -9.43
C PHE A 95 -11.59 -2.71 -9.61
N PHE A 96 -11.77 -3.51 -8.56
CA PHE A 96 -12.40 -4.83 -8.66
C PHE A 96 -13.93 -4.79 -8.55
N ARG A 97 -14.48 -4.00 -7.63
CA ARG A 97 -15.92 -3.96 -7.42
C ARG A 97 -16.63 -3.09 -8.43
N PHE A 98 -16.08 -1.90 -8.70
CA PHE A 98 -16.72 -0.94 -9.60
C PHE A 98 -16.19 -1.02 -11.03
N SER A 99 -15.08 -1.73 -11.28
CA SER A 99 -14.45 -1.85 -12.61
C SER A 99 -14.14 -0.49 -13.28
N LEU A 100 -13.91 0.54 -12.47
CA LEU A 100 -13.58 1.89 -12.92
C LEU A 100 -12.07 2.03 -13.14
N TYR A 101 -11.55 1.33 -14.16
CA TYR A 101 -10.10 1.17 -14.37
C TYR A 101 -9.34 2.48 -14.53
N LEU A 102 -9.88 3.43 -15.32
CA LEU A 102 -9.25 4.75 -15.47
C LEU A 102 -9.25 5.53 -14.15
N PHE A 103 -10.38 5.55 -13.44
CA PHE A 103 -10.47 6.23 -12.16
C PHE A 103 -9.57 5.58 -11.12
N ALA A 104 -9.50 4.23 -11.08
CA ALA A 104 -8.57 3.48 -10.23
C ALA A 104 -7.11 3.84 -10.54
N PHE A 105 -6.76 4.01 -11.81
CA PHE A 105 -5.42 4.44 -12.21
C PHE A 105 -5.09 5.85 -11.70
N LEU A 106 -5.97 6.82 -11.90
CA LEU A 106 -5.77 8.19 -11.40
C LEU A 106 -5.69 8.24 -9.87
N TRP A 107 -6.53 7.44 -9.19
CA TRP A 107 -6.50 7.28 -7.74
C TRP A 107 -5.16 6.70 -7.26
N LEU A 108 -4.64 5.71 -7.97
CA LEU A 108 -3.34 5.08 -7.69
C LEU A 108 -2.17 6.06 -7.91
N LEU A 109 -2.24 6.96 -8.90
CA LEU A 109 -1.23 8.00 -9.09
C LEU A 109 -1.18 8.96 -7.90
N VAL A 110 -2.33 9.38 -7.37
CA VAL A 110 -2.40 10.21 -6.16
C VAL A 110 -1.80 9.44 -4.96
N MET A 111 -2.13 8.16 -4.83
CA MET A 111 -1.57 7.30 -3.78
C MET A 111 -0.05 7.20 -3.88
N ILE A 112 0.51 7.05 -5.08
CA ILE A 112 1.97 7.00 -5.32
C ILE A 112 2.64 8.30 -4.85
N VAL A 113 2.05 9.45 -5.15
CA VAL A 113 2.56 10.75 -4.64
C VAL A 113 2.53 10.80 -3.13
N LEU A 114 1.46 10.33 -2.49
CA LEU A 114 1.36 10.26 -1.03
C LEU A 114 2.41 9.32 -0.42
N ILE A 115 2.68 8.17 -1.07
CA ILE A 115 3.73 7.24 -0.65
C ILE A 115 5.10 7.91 -0.74
N ALA A 116 5.40 8.62 -1.81
CA ALA A 116 6.66 9.34 -1.97
C ALA A 116 6.85 10.42 -0.89
N ILE A 117 5.80 11.20 -0.61
CA ILE A 117 5.82 12.19 0.49
C ILE A 117 6.01 11.50 1.85
N MET A 118 5.35 10.38 2.08
CA MET A 118 5.49 9.60 3.30
C MET A 118 6.94 9.09 3.46
N ILE A 119 7.53 8.53 2.42
CA ILE A 119 8.93 8.05 2.44
C ILE A 119 9.88 9.19 2.77
N TYR A 120 9.70 10.36 2.16
CA TYR A 120 10.51 11.54 2.46
C TYR A 120 10.40 11.96 3.92
N ARG A 121 9.19 12.05 4.47
CA ARG A 121 8.95 12.39 5.88
C ARG A 121 9.53 11.35 6.84
N PHE A 122 9.37 10.06 6.51
CA PHE A 122 9.92 8.95 7.28
C PHE A 122 11.45 8.98 7.27
N TYR A 123 12.06 9.30 6.12
CA TYR A 123 13.51 9.43 6.00
C TYR A 123 14.11 10.48 6.95
N GLN A 124 13.41 11.59 7.14
CA GLN A 124 13.84 12.65 8.07
C GLN A 124 13.79 12.23 9.55
N ILE A 125 12.97 11.21 9.86
CA ILE A 125 12.77 10.73 11.23
C ILE A 125 13.60 9.49 11.51
N ASN A 126 13.54 8.52 10.61
CA ASN A 126 14.24 7.24 10.72
C ASN A 126 14.52 6.67 9.32
N VAL A 127 15.79 6.60 8.96
CA VAL A 127 16.23 6.17 7.63
C VAL A 127 15.78 4.74 7.30
N LEU A 128 15.84 3.82 8.26
CA LEU A 128 15.39 2.42 8.06
C LEU A 128 13.90 2.37 7.76
N SER A 129 13.10 3.18 8.44
CA SER A 129 11.67 3.26 8.23
C SER A 129 11.34 3.67 6.79
N ALA A 130 12.06 4.63 6.21
CA ALA A 130 11.91 5.03 4.82
C ALA A 130 12.27 3.89 3.85
N TYR A 131 13.39 3.21 4.06
CA TYR A 131 13.82 2.11 3.19
C TYR A 131 12.84 0.93 3.20
N LEU A 132 12.20 0.64 4.30
CA LEU A 132 11.18 -0.40 4.40
C LEU A 132 9.92 -0.10 3.53
N GLN A 133 9.72 1.15 3.12
CA GLN A 133 8.62 1.55 2.25
C GLN A 133 8.99 1.56 0.75
N ILE A 134 10.26 1.44 0.39
CA ILE A 134 10.70 1.42 -1.02
C ILE A 134 10.06 0.26 -1.82
N PRO A 135 10.02 -1.00 -1.31
CA PRO A 135 9.34 -2.09 -2.02
C PRO A 135 7.86 -1.78 -2.31
N TYR A 136 7.17 -1.10 -1.39
CA TYR A 136 5.79 -0.68 -1.57
C TYR A 136 5.65 0.34 -2.72
N LEU A 137 6.51 1.35 -2.76
CA LEU A 137 6.52 2.32 -3.86
C LEU A 137 6.74 1.63 -5.22
N LEU A 138 7.73 0.74 -5.30
CA LEU A 138 8.03 0.02 -6.54
C LEU A 138 6.87 -0.87 -6.98
N TRP A 139 6.22 -1.56 -6.05
CA TRP A 139 5.03 -2.37 -6.34
C TRP A 139 3.86 -1.51 -6.85
N CYS A 140 3.63 -0.35 -6.24
CA CYS A 140 2.58 0.57 -6.68
C CYS A 140 2.85 1.17 -8.07
N LEU A 141 4.10 1.45 -8.41
CA LEU A 141 4.48 1.87 -9.77
C LEU A 141 4.20 0.77 -10.80
N PHE A 142 4.53 -0.47 -10.47
CA PHE A 142 4.19 -1.62 -11.31
C PHE A 142 2.67 -1.83 -11.42
N ALA A 143 1.95 -1.70 -10.30
CA ALA A 143 0.50 -1.78 -10.28
C ALA A 143 -0.16 -0.68 -11.13
N ALA A 144 0.41 0.53 -11.14
CA ALA A 144 -0.07 1.62 -11.99
C ALA A 144 0.09 1.29 -13.48
N TYR A 145 1.22 0.72 -13.86
CA TYR A 145 1.44 0.23 -15.22
C TYR A 145 0.39 -0.83 -15.59
N LEU A 146 0.20 -1.85 -14.75
CA LEU A 146 -0.81 -2.89 -14.98
C LEU A 146 -2.22 -2.31 -15.08
N ASN A 147 -2.58 -1.41 -14.18
CA ASN A 147 -3.91 -0.78 -14.15
C ASN A 147 -4.17 0.03 -15.44
N PHE A 148 -3.18 0.79 -15.90
CA PHE A 148 -3.29 1.55 -17.14
C PHE A 148 -3.44 0.63 -18.36
N MET A 149 -2.64 -0.42 -18.45
CA MET A 149 -2.73 -1.41 -19.54
C MET A 149 -4.08 -2.14 -19.52
N ILE A 150 -4.58 -2.52 -18.35
CA ILE A 150 -5.92 -3.12 -18.23
C ILE A 150 -6.99 -2.14 -18.71
N TYR A 151 -6.90 -0.86 -18.36
CA TYR A 151 -7.82 0.17 -18.88
C TYR A 151 -7.81 0.24 -20.40
N THR A 152 -6.64 0.18 -21.03
CA THR A 152 -6.54 0.29 -22.50
C THR A 152 -6.98 -0.96 -23.25
N LEU A 153 -6.97 -2.13 -22.59
CA LEU A 153 -7.31 -3.43 -23.19
C LEU A 153 -8.77 -3.85 -22.97
N ASN A 154 -9.51 -3.14 -22.11
CA ASN A 154 -10.90 -3.45 -21.75
C ASN A 154 -11.82 -2.25 -21.96
#